data_2c02e86b59a653b200a0540ccdd83766
#
_entry.id   2c02e86b59a653b200a0540ccdd83766
#
_cell.length_a   1.000
_cell.length_b   1.000
_cell.length_c   1.000
_cell.angle_alpha   90.00
_cell.angle_beta   90.00
_cell.angle_gamma   90.00
#
_symmetry.space_group_name_H-M   'P 1'
#
loop_
_entity.id
_entity.type
_entity.pdbx_description
1 polymer ?
#
loop_
_entity_poly.entity_id
_entity_poly.type
_entity_poly.pdbx_seq_one_letter_code
_entity_poly.pdbx_strand_id
1 'polypeptide(L)'
;METNALGFVRMVGAAFRYFAEAAEASGHSAVSRVGGGFTIAAITSIAGTKGLGPAPSYSATKALQATYLEALEQQARQRNLPIRFTDIRPGFVDTDLLNDSFKYPMLMRPEAVARDIVRSIKKHRHVRIIDYRYRLLTCFWRLIPRWIWRRISL
;
A
#
# COMPACT_ATOMS: atom_id res chain seq x y z
N MET A 1 11.71 -10.04 -7.93
CA MET A 1 11.14 -10.31 -6.59
C MET A 1 11.96 -9.68 -5.46
N GLU A 2 13.28 -9.72 -5.50
CA GLU A 2 14.12 -9.16 -4.42
C GLU A 2 13.76 -7.72 -4.04
N THR A 3 13.72 -6.81 -5.00
CA THR A 3 13.40 -5.39 -4.74
C THR A 3 12.02 -5.21 -4.14
N ASN A 4 10.99 -5.80 -4.74
CA ASN A 4 9.59 -5.57 -4.33
C ASN A 4 9.18 -6.33 -3.06
N ALA A 5 9.88 -7.40 -2.71
CA ALA A 5 9.59 -8.16 -1.49
C ALA A 5 10.65 -7.88 -0.42
N LEU A 6 11.86 -8.41 -0.59
CA LEU A 6 12.89 -8.34 0.43
C LEU A 6 13.37 -6.90 0.69
N GLY A 7 13.61 -6.12 -0.39
CA GLY A 7 13.98 -4.71 -0.27
C GLY A 7 12.91 -3.89 0.43
N PHE A 8 11.65 -4.12 0.11
CA PHE A 8 10.52 -3.46 0.78
C PHE A 8 10.48 -3.77 2.29
N VAL A 9 10.54 -5.05 2.66
CA VAL A 9 10.51 -5.48 4.07
C VAL A 9 11.68 -4.89 4.85
N ARG A 10 12.89 -4.91 4.27
CA ARG A 10 14.09 -4.34 4.89
C ARG A 10 13.95 -2.83 5.11
N MET A 11 13.54 -2.09 4.08
CA MET A 11 13.43 -0.63 4.13
C MET A 11 12.32 -0.19 5.10
N VAL A 12 11.12 -0.74 4.97
CA VAL A 12 9.97 -0.38 5.81
C VAL A 12 10.18 -0.83 7.25
N GLY A 13 10.76 -2.02 7.45
CA GLY A 13 11.11 -2.52 8.77
C GLY A 13 12.20 -1.68 9.46
N ALA A 14 13.19 -1.18 8.72
CA ALA A 14 14.20 -0.26 9.26
C ALA A 14 13.57 1.08 9.65
N ALA A 15 12.70 1.65 8.79
CA ALA A 15 11.98 2.89 9.10
C ALA A 15 11.08 2.73 10.34
N PHE A 16 10.38 1.60 10.45
CA PHE A 16 9.55 1.32 11.61
C PHE A 16 10.36 1.25 12.91
N ARG A 17 11.48 0.53 12.91
CA ARG A 17 12.35 0.45 14.09
C ARG A 17 12.88 1.84 14.49
N TYR A 18 13.39 2.60 13.54
CA TYR A 18 13.89 3.95 13.77
C TYR A 18 12.82 4.86 14.39
N PHE A 19 11.60 4.86 13.87
CA PHE A 19 10.51 5.66 14.41
C PHE A 19 10.04 5.16 15.78
N ALA A 20 10.06 3.85 16.01
CA ALA A 20 9.72 3.27 17.30
C ALA A 20 10.71 3.71 18.38
N GLU A 21 12.00 3.57 18.11
CA GLU A 21 13.09 4.00 19.03
C GLU A 21 13.01 5.51 19.30
N ALA A 22 12.79 6.34 18.28
CA ALA A 22 12.64 7.77 18.43
C ALA A 22 11.40 8.16 19.27
N ALA A 23 10.28 7.44 19.10
CA ALA A 23 9.08 7.65 19.89
C ALA A 23 9.26 7.26 21.36
N GLU A 24 9.90 6.14 21.62
CA GLU A 24 10.20 5.65 22.97
C GLU A 24 11.18 6.57 23.70
N ALA A 25 12.26 6.99 23.03
CA ALA A 25 13.25 7.93 23.59
C ALA A 25 12.63 9.30 23.94
N SER A 26 11.63 9.76 23.17
CA SER A 26 10.92 11.02 23.40
C SER A 26 9.80 10.92 24.45
N GLY A 27 9.62 9.76 25.09
CA GLY A 27 8.59 9.55 26.12
C GLY A 27 7.16 9.68 25.61
N HIS A 28 6.83 9.12 24.43
CA HIS A 28 5.50 9.05 23.77
C HIS A 28 4.68 10.37 23.74
N SER A 29 4.78 11.16 24.80
CA SER A 29 4.01 12.40 25.01
C SER A 29 4.51 13.60 24.19
N ALA A 30 5.82 13.69 23.92
CA ALA A 30 6.38 14.84 23.22
C ALA A 30 6.01 14.84 21.73
N VAL A 31 6.04 13.69 21.08
CA VAL A 31 5.69 13.52 19.67
C VAL A 31 4.18 13.71 19.44
N SER A 32 3.36 13.33 20.42
CA SER A 32 1.90 13.50 20.36
C SER A 32 1.45 14.95 20.58
N ARG A 33 2.12 15.69 21.46
CA ARG A 33 1.76 17.08 21.80
C ARG A 33 2.00 18.09 20.69
N VAL A 34 2.96 17.84 19.79
CA VAL A 34 3.30 18.74 18.66
C VAL A 34 2.45 18.45 17.43
N GLY A 35 1.44 17.55 17.52
CA GLY A 35 0.59 17.15 16.37
C GLY A 35 1.33 16.31 15.33
N GLY A 36 2.57 15.90 15.60
CA GLY A 36 3.48 15.24 14.69
C GLY A 36 3.80 13.81 15.10
N GLY A 37 2.99 12.83 14.71
CA GLY A 37 3.43 11.43 14.68
C GLY A 37 4.23 11.13 13.43
N PHE A 38 4.94 10.03 13.42
CA PHE A 38 5.60 9.50 12.21
C PHE A 38 4.57 8.94 11.23
N THR A 39 4.86 8.99 9.95
CA THR A 39 4.01 8.39 8.92
C THR A 39 4.86 7.52 7.99
N ILE A 40 4.44 6.26 7.83
CA ILE A 40 4.95 5.34 6.83
C ILE A 40 3.90 5.22 5.73
N ALA A 41 4.19 5.76 4.56
CA ALA A 41 3.34 5.63 3.39
C ALA A 41 4.01 4.76 2.34
N ALA A 42 3.29 3.79 1.80
CA ALA A 42 3.82 2.89 0.79
C ALA A 42 2.87 2.76 -0.40
N ILE A 43 3.45 2.69 -1.60
CA ILE A 43 2.72 2.46 -2.84
C ILE A 43 2.72 0.97 -3.13
N THR A 44 1.62 0.32 -2.79
CA THR A 44 1.41 -1.10 -3.08
C THR A 44 0.71 -1.26 -4.44
N SER A 45 -0.43 -1.90 -4.53
CA SER A 45 -1.27 -2.00 -5.74
C SER A 45 -2.61 -2.65 -5.43
N ILE A 46 -3.62 -2.40 -6.25
CA ILE A 46 -4.83 -3.22 -6.29
C ILE A 46 -4.52 -4.68 -6.62
N ALA A 47 -3.44 -4.94 -7.39
CA ALA A 47 -2.97 -6.27 -7.74
C ALA A 47 -2.63 -7.16 -6.52
N GLY A 48 -2.35 -6.56 -5.36
CA GLY A 48 -2.13 -7.28 -4.11
C GLY A 48 -3.40 -7.82 -3.44
N THR A 49 -4.59 -7.49 -3.94
CA THR A 49 -5.86 -7.91 -3.33
C THR A 49 -6.33 -9.30 -3.76
N LYS A 50 -5.84 -9.79 -4.91
CA LYS A 50 -6.10 -11.12 -5.48
C LYS A 50 -4.89 -11.58 -6.29
N GLY A 51 -4.69 -12.89 -6.42
CA GLY A 51 -3.71 -13.43 -7.36
C GLY A 51 -4.13 -13.16 -8.80
N LEU A 52 -3.22 -12.64 -9.62
CA LEU A 52 -3.46 -12.32 -11.03
C LEU A 52 -2.63 -13.26 -11.91
N GLY A 53 -3.30 -14.05 -12.76
CA GLY A 53 -2.65 -14.99 -13.69
C GLY A 53 -1.60 -14.34 -14.58
N PRO A 54 -1.89 -13.19 -15.24
CA PRO A 54 -0.91 -12.50 -16.09
C PRO A 54 0.32 -11.97 -15.35
N ALA A 55 0.25 -11.78 -14.01
CA ALA A 55 1.34 -11.20 -13.22
C ALA A 55 1.45 -11.84 -11.83
N PRO A 56 1.74 -13.17 -11.74
CA PRO A 56 1.69 -13.90 -10.47
C PRO A 56 2.73 -13.39 -9.46
N SER A 57 3.97 -13.18 -9.88
CA SER A 57 5.02 -12.66 -9.01
C SER A 57 4.74 -11.24 -8.52
N TYR A 58 4.20 -10.39 -9.40
CA TYR A 58 3.84 -9.02 -9.05
C TYR A 58 2.71 -9.00 -8.02
N SER A 59 1.60 -9.71 -8.28
CA SER A 59 0.47 -9.77 -7.35
C SER A 59 0.87 -10.35 -5.99
N ALA A 60 1.72 -11.38 -5.97
CA ALA A 60 2.25 -11.95 -4.73
C ALA A 60 3.09 -10.95 -3.93
N THR A 61 4.00 -10.21 -4.60
CA THR A 61 4.82 -9.20 -3.91
C THR A 61 3.98 -8.04 -3.39
N LYS A 62 2.95 -7.60 -4.13
CA LYS A 62 2.05 -6.53 -3.69
C LYS A 62 1.14 -6.96 -2.54
N ALA A 63 0.73 -8.23 -2.50
CA ALA A 63 0.03 -8.80 -1.36
C ALA A 63 0.92 -8.87 -0.11
N LEU A 64 2.17 -9.31 -0.26
CA LEU A 64 3.16 -9.29 0.82
C LEU A 64 3.33 -7.88 1.39
N GLN A 65 3.52 -6.86 0.53
CA GLN A 65 3.68 -5.47 0.96
C GLN A 65 2.49 -4.98 1.80
N ALA A 66 1.25 -5.22 1.32
CA ALA A 66 0.03 -4.82 2.00
C ALA A 66 -0.13 -5.50 3.38
N THR A 67 0.11 -6.83 3.42
CA THR A 67 0.02 -7.61 4.67
C THR A 67 1.11 -7.20 5.66
N TYR A 68 2.32 -6.91 5.18
CA TYR A 68 3.42 -6.46 6.03
C TYR A 68 3.13 -5.10 6.68
N LEU A 69 2.58 -4.14 5.92
CA LEU A 69 2.15 -2.84 6.47
C LEU A 69 1.06 -3.01 7.54
N GLU A 70 0.06 -3.86 7.27
CA GLU A 70 -1.02 -4.15 8.22
C GLU A 70 -0.47 -4.73 9.54
N ALA A 71 0.48 -5.66 9.44
CA ALA A 71 1.11 -6.26 10.62
C ALA A 71 1.92 -5.23 11.44
N LEU A 72 2.67 -4.36 10.77
CA LEU A 72 3.42 -3.29 11.46
C LEU A 72 2.48 -2.25 12.09
N GLU A 73 1.35 -1.95 11.47
CA GLU A 73 0.33 -1.07 12.07
C GLU A 73 -0.25 -1.69 13.35
N GLN A 74 -0.50 -3.01 13.36
CA GLN A 74 -0.94 -3.71 14.57
C GLN A 74 0.11 -3.63 15.68
N GLN A 75 1.39 -3.85 15.36
CA GLN A 75 2.49 -3.71 16.32
C GLN A 75 2.59 -2.28 16.87
N ALA A 76 2.47 -1.27 16.01
CA ALA A 76 2.49 0.12 16.45
C ALA A 76 1.37 0.42 17.45
N ARG A 77 0.17 -0.06 17.18
CA ARG A 77 -0.98 0.09 18.08
C ARG A 77 -0.79 -0.63 19.41
N GLN A 78 -0.31 -1.87 19.38
CA GLN A 78 -0.06 -2.66 20.59
C GLN A 78 0.99 -2.00 21.51
N ARG A 79 1.99 -1.34 20.91
CA ARG A 79 3.05 -0.62 21.63
C ARG A 79 2.71 0.85 21.91
N ASN A 80 1.51 1.32 21.54
CA ASN A 80 1.08 2.73 21.63
C ASN A 80 2.04 3.71 20.94
N LEU A 81 2.69 3.29 19.85
CA LEU A 81 3.61 4.12 19.08
C LEU A 81 2.85 5.13 18.22
N PRO A 82 3.27 6.40 18.15
CA PRO A 82 2.65 7.44 17.32
C PRO A 82 3.07 7.30 15.83
N ILE A 83 2.96 6.10 15.28
CA ILE A 83 3.30 5.79 13.89
C ILE A 83 2.01 5.49 13.13
N ARG A 84 1.77 6.24 12.06
CA ARG A 84 0.62 6.07 11.16
C ARG A 84 1.06 5.38 9.88
N PHE A 85 0.18 4.58 9.31
CA PHE A 85 0.42 3.88 8.06
C PHE A 85 -0.56 4.33 6.99
N THR A 86 -0.07 4.42 5.74
CA THR A 86 -0.92 4.71 4.57
C THR A 86 -0.53 3.76 3.44
N ASP A 87 -1.39 2.79 3.17
CA ASP A 87 -1.27 1.84 2.07
C ASP A 87 -1.98 2.41 0.83
N ILE A 88 -1.19 2.87 -0.14
CA ILE A 88 -1.68 3.43 -1.40
C ILE A 88 -1.76 2.32 -2.44
N ARG A 89 -2.96 2.08 -2.96
CA ARG A 89 -3.24 1.02 -3.94
C ARG A 89 -3.71 1.62 -5.27
N PRO A 90 -2.79 2.03 -6.15
CA PRO A 90 -3.16 2.45 -7.49
C PRO A 90 -3.55 1.25 -8.36
N GLY A 91 -4.33 1.52 -9.42
CA GLY A 91 -4.45 0.67 -10.59
C GLY A 91 -3.36 1.00 -11.61
N PHE A 92 -3.69 1.00 -12.92
CA PHE A 92 -2.73 1.36 -13.96
C PHE A 92 -2.49 2.87 -14.00
N VAL A 93 -1.22 3.24 -13.92
CA VAL A 93 -0.73 4.63 -14.00
C VAL A 93 0.17 4.74 -15.21
N ASP A 94 -0.03 5.78 -16.00
CA ASP A 94 0.75 6.06 -17.21
C ASP A 94 2.19 6.43 -16.85
N THR A 95 3.07 5.45 -16.87
CA THR A 95 4.48 5.56 -16.52
C THR A 95 5.29 4.57 -17.36
N ASP A 96 6.58 4.78 -17.49
CA ASP A 96 7.52 3.89 -18.19
C ASP A 96 7.54 2.44 -17.66
N LEU A 97 6.85 2.17 -16.56
CA LEU A 97 6.70 0.82 -16.01
C LEU A 97 5.73 -0.05 -16.82
N LEU A 98 4.83 0.58 -17.59
CA LEU A 98 3.86 -0.11 -18.43
C LEU A 98 4.44 -0.43 -19.81
N ASN A 99 3.98 -1.53 -20.38
CA ASN A 99 4.38 -1.92 -21.74
C ASN A 99 3.47 -1.20 -22.74
N ASP A 100 4.05 -0.38 -23.63
CA ASP A 100 3.34 0.41 -24.64
C ASP A 100 2.53 -0.44 -25.64
N SER A 101 2.85 -1.73 -25.76
CA SER A 101 2.12 -2.67 -26.63
C SER A 101 0.74 -3.06 -26.10
N PHE A 102 0.41 -2.72 -24.85
CA PHE A 102 -0.84 -3.10 -24.21
C PHE A 102 -1.73 -1.88 -23.95
N LYS A 103 -3.01 -1.98 -24.31
CA LYS A 103 -4.03 -1.01 -23.90
C LYS A 103 -4.51 -1.32 -22.47
N TYR A 104 -3.99 -0.57 -21.50
CA TYR A 104 -4.42 -0.74 -20.12
C TYR A 104 -5.76 -0.05 -19.87
N PRO A 105 -6.71 -0.73 -19.21
CA PRO A 105 -8.01 -0.13 -18.90
C PRO A 105 -7.86 0.93 -17.82
N MET A 106 -8.69 1.97 -17.90
CA MET A 106 -8.78 3.02 -16.86
C MET A 106 -7.44 3.67 -16.48
N LEU A 107 -6.55 3.85 -17.47
CA LEU A 107 -5.23 4.45 -17.28
C LEU A 107 -5.34 5.82 -16.60
N MET A 108 -4.51 6.06 -15.60
CA MET A 108 -4.51 7.28 -14.78
C MET A 108 -3.27 8.12 -15.07
N ARG A 109 -3.44 9.44 -15.05
CA ARG A 109 -2.32 10.37 -15.19
C ARG A 109 -1.49 10.41 -13.91
N PRO A 110 -0.14 10.36 -13.99
CA PRO A 110 0.76 10.35 -12.85
C PRO A 110 0.54 11.53 -11.88
N GLU A 111 0.29 12.73 -12.43
CA GLU A 111 0.10 13.96 -11.62
C GLU A 111 -1.19 13.88 -10.79
N ALA A 112 -2.25 13.28 -11.34
CA ALA A 112 -3.51 13.10 -10.61
C ALA A 112 -3.33 12.08 -9.47
N VAL A 113 -2.61 11.00 -9.75
CA VAL A 113 -2.25 9.98 -8.77
C VAL A 113 -1.40 10.58 -7.66
N ALA A 114 -0.35 11.33 -8.00
CA ALA A 114 0.53 11.98 -7.03
C ALA A 114 -0.24 12.93 -6.09
N ARG A 115 -1.15 13.75 -6.64
CA ARG A 115 -2.01 14.63 -5.82
C ARG A 115 -2.90 13.85 -4.85
N ASP A 116 -3.45 12.72 -5.27
CA ASP A 116 -4.30 11.88 -4.40
C ASP A 116 -3.46 11.18 -3.32
N ILE A 117 -2.24 10.74 -3.63
CA ILE A 117 -1.28 10.19 -2.67
C ILE A 117 -1.00 11.21 -1.56
N VAL A 118 -0.54 12.41 -1.91
CA VAL A 118 -0.23 13.46 -0.94
C VAL A 118 -1.45 13.81 -0.08
N ARG A 119 -2.62 13.95 -0.69
CA ARG A 119 -3.88 14.19 0.03
C ARG A 119 -4.22 13.06 1.00
N SER A 120 -3.97 11.83 0.61
CA SER A 120 -4.27 10.65 1.42
C SER A 120 -3.35 10.54 2.63
N ILE A 121 -2.07 10.83 2.45
CA ILE A 121 -1.08 10.91 3.53
C ILE A 121 -1.47 12.01 4.53
N LYS A 122 -1.74 13.23 4.04
CA LYS A 122 -2.17 14.36 4.88
C LYS A 122 -3.46 14.09 5.66
N LYS A 123 -4.36 13.27 5.11
CA LYS A 123 -5.63 12.86 5.75
C LYS A 123 -5.50 11.58 6.59
N HIS A 124 -4.30 11.06 6.76
CA HIS A 124 -4.01 9.83 7.52
C HIS A 124 -4.90 8.64 7.13
N ARG A 125 -5.10 8.43 5.83
CA ARG A 125 -5.88 7.31 5.32
C ARG A 125 -5.10 6.02 5.50
N HIS A 126 -5.67 5.02 6.20
CA HIS A 126 -5.03 3.70 6.39
C HIS A 126 -4.82 2.98 5.06
N VAL A 127 -5.87 2.90 4.24
CA VAL A 127 -5.83 2.30 2.90
C VAL A 127 -6.47 3.26 1.91
N ARG A 128 -5.81 3.49 0.80
CA ARG A 128 -6.34 4.31 -0.30
C ARG A 128 -6.21 3.61 -1.64
N ILE A 129 -7.33 3.14 -2.20
CA ILE A 129 -7.41 2.74 -3.60
C ILE A 129 -7.65 4.02 -4.42
N ILE A 130 -6.71 4.32 -5.31
CA ILE A 130 -6.79 5.52 -6.14
C ILE A 130 -7.76 5.28 -7.29
N ASP A 131 -8.60 6.28 -7.55
CA ASP A 131 -9.72 6.26 -8.48
C ASP A 131 -10.90 5.38 -8.01
N TYR A 132 -12.11 5.95 -8.11
CA TYR A 132 -13.34 5.27 -7.69
C TYR A 132 -13.66 4.03 -8.54
N ARG A 133 -13.25 4.02 -9.82
CA ARG A 133 -13.46 2.90 -10.76
C ARG A 133 -12.73 1.66 -10.25
N TYR A 134 -11.45 1.81 -9.86
CA TYR A 134 -10.68 0.72 -9.27
C TYR A 134 -11.19 0.32 -7.90
N ARG A 135 -11.73 1.26 -7.11
CA ARG A 135 -12.36 0.94 -5.83
C ARG A 135 -13.59 0.05 -6.02
N LEU A 136 -14.46 0.38 -6.99
CA LEU A 136 -15.60 -0.45 -7.33
C LEU A 136 -15.16 -1.82 -7.86
N LEU A 137 -14.22 -1.85 -8.80
CA LEU A 137 -13.67 -3.10 -9.36
C LEU A 137 -13.13 -4.01 -8.24
N THR A 138 -12.30 -3.49 -7.35
CA THR A 138 -11.73 -4.28 -6.26
C THR A 138 -12.77 -4.71 -5.23
N CYS A 139 -13.80 -3.90 -5.00
CA CYS A 139 -14.93 -4.29 -4.16
C CYS A 139 -15.62 -5.53 -4.72
N PHE A 140 -15.97 -5.51 -6.02
CA PHE A 140 -16.63 -6.64 -6.66
C PHE A 140 -15.75 -7.90 -6.74
N TRP A 141 -14.49 -7.76 -7.21
CA TRP A 141 -13.65 -8.95 -7.34
C TRP A 141 -13.29 -9.60 -6.00
N ARG A 142 -13.25 -8.83 -4.90
CA ARG A 142 -13.03 -9.39 -3.55
C ARG A 142 -14.18 -10.28 -3.10
N LEU A 143 -15.40 -10.02 -3.56
CA LEU A 143 -16.58 -10.83 -3.27
C LEU A 143 -16.57 -12.18 -4.00
N ILE A 144 -15.82 -12.28 -5.12
CA ILE A 144 -15.73 -13.53 -5.87
C ILE A 144 -15.03 -14.59 -5.04
N PRO A 145 -15.63 -15.75 -4.73
CA PRO A 145 -15.00 -16.83 -4.01
C PRO A 145 -13.71 -17.30 -4.69
N ARG A 146 -12.74 -17.77 -3.91
CA ARG A 146 -11.42 -18.17 -4.43
C ARG A 146 -11.51 -19.31 -5.46
N TRP A 147 -12.45 -20.23 -5.31
CA TRP A 147 -12.63 -21.35 -6.23
C TRP A 147 -13.15 -20.91 -7.60
N ILE A 148 -13.97 -19.85 -7.68
CA ILE A 148 -14.39 -19.21 -8.93
C ILE A 148 -13.21 -18.43 -9.51
N TRP A 149 -12.55 -17.58 -8.69
CA TRP A 149 -11.44 -16.75 -9.14
C TRP A 149 -10.32 -17.54 -9.84
N ARG A 150 -10.01 -18.74 -9.34
CA ARG A 150 -9.00 -19.62 -9.93
C ARG A 150 -9.33 -20.13 -11.33
N ARG A 151 -10.57 -20.01 -11.78
CA ARG A 151 -11.05 -20.45 -13.10
C ARG A 151 -11.25 -19.30 -14.09
N ILE A 152 -11.16 -18.04 -13.62
CA ILE A 152 -11.30 -16.86 -14.47
C ILE A 152 -10.00 -16.66 -15.24
N SER A 153 -10.09 -16.55 -16.57
CA SER A 153 -9.03 -16.06 -17.44
C SER A 153 -9.10 -14.54 -17.48
N LEU A 154 -8.01 -13.90 -17.07
CA LEU A 154 -7.84 -12.43 -17.08
C LEU A 154 -6.94 -12.03 -18.24
#